data_d0f350f910edfb0cb6cd9e44c8d7022e
#
_entry.id   d0f350f910edfb0cb6cd9e44c8d7022e
#
_cell.length_a   1.000
_cell.length_b   1.000
_cell.length_c   1.000
_cell.angle_alpha   90.00
_cell.angle_beta   90.00
_cell.angle_gamma   90.00
#
_symmetry.space_group_name_H-M   'P 1'
#
loop_
_entity.id
_entity.type
_entity.pdbx_description
1 polymer ?
#
loop_
_entity_poly.entity_id
_entity_poly.type
_entity_poly.pdbx_seq_one_letter_code
_entity_poly.pdbx_strand_id
1 'polypeptide(L)'
;MGPLSYPAMKRVAILLSFFTWAAGAVPVVPLATTPDDPQYVRFVTDLVAGAREEVLASLSDIRRYTGDGATEDLLVALADAAARGVRVRVLAERRETDPLFEQRGAADYLAERGVGVRWDAPEVTLHTKFLVVDRRWVVVGSTHWTMSALTRSVQLDLALESPELGAAFGEFFDLLWEGQLKAIPAHPPPPWPEPAVVPLLDPPQGGLHARYLPDLIRRAERSVRVILYRLGYYPTYSDSPSNRIVEELCAAAARGVVVQVLLEGGEDFADLAHDNRVAAAYLTACGVAVRFDAPGTTLHAKGLIVDGRDVLVTSANGSYSSLVHNVEAGILLLSAPEVGRPLAHWFDVLWDEARPLP
;
A
#
# COMPACT_ATOMS: atom_id res chain seq x y z
N MET A 1 -0.94 37.52 6.48
CA MET A 1 -0.62 36.15 6.89
C MET A 1 0.50 35.69 5.98
N GLY A 2 1.71 35.57 6.52
CA GLY A 2 2.87 35.14 5.75
C GLY A 2 2.82 33.64 5.48
N PRO A 3 3.53 33.13 4.47
CA PRO A 3 3.57 31.68 4.18
C PRO A 3 4.23 30.94 5.35
N LEU A 4 3.56 29.90 5.85
CA LEU A 4 4.12 28.97 6.81
C LEU A 4 5.31 28.27 6.14
N SER A 5 6.53 28.54 6.63
CA SER A 5 7.72 27.78 6.21
C SER A 5 7.70 26.43 6.91
N TYR A 6 7.47 25.38 6.14
CA TYR A 6 7.67 24.00 6.61
C TYR A 6 9.16 23.74 6.86
N PRO A 7 9.53 23.04 7.93
CA PRO A 7 10.91 22.60 8.10
C PRO A 7 11.27 21.66 6.95
N ALA A 8 12.37 21.96 6.25
CA ALA A 8 12.85 21.15 5.16
C ALA A 8 13.20 19.75 5.67
N MET A 9 12.42 18.73 5.27
CA MET A 9 12.78 17.32 5.49
C MET A 9 14.15 17.07 4.85
N LYS A 10 15.05 16.43 5.59
CA LYS A 10 16.36 16.06 5.06
C LYS A 10 16.15 15.13 3.87
N ARG A 11 16.59 15.54 2.68
CA ARG A 11 16.49 14.76 1.44
C ARG A 11 17.18 13.43 1.62
N VAL A 12 16.40 12.36 1.78
CA VAL A 12 16.87 10.99 1.65
C VAL A 12 16.66 10.61 0.20
N ALA A 13 17.60 10.95 -0.66
CA ALA A 13 17.66 10.38 -2.00
C ALA A 13 18.01 8.90 -1.85
N ILE A 14 17.01 8.03 -1.76
CA ILE A 14 17.22 6.59 -1.90
C ILE A 14 17.56 6.38 -3.37
N LEU A 15 18.86 6.14 -3.63
CA LEU A 15 19.33 5.70 -4.94
C LEU A 15 18.53 4.44 -5.32
N LEU A 16 17.63 4.58 -6.28
CA LEU A 16 16.90 3.47 -6.90
C LEU A 16 17.90 2.57 -7.60
N SER A 17 18.42 1.59 -6.87
CA SER A 17 19.16 0.50 -7.47
C SER A 17 18.16 -0.58 -7.86
N PHE A 18 18.14 -0.98 -9.12
CA PHE A 18 17.45 -2.19 -9.55
C PHE A 18 18.15 -3.38 -8.88
N PHE A 19 17.49 -3.99 -7.91
CA PHE A 19 18.00 -5.17 -7.24
C PHE A 19 17.50 -6.40 -7.99
N THR A 20 18.43 -7.24 -8.44
CA THR A 20 18.12 -8.57 -8.98
C THR A 20 18.47 -9.61 -7.94
N TRP A 21 17.53 -10.49 -7.63
CA TRP A 21 17.82 -11.69 -6.82
C TRP A 21 18.66 -12.69 -7.60
N ALA A 22 19.38 -13.56 -6.90
CA ALA A 22 20.17 -14.63 -7.51
C ALA A 22 19.32 -15.51 -8.44
N ALA A 23 19.91 -16.11 -9.42
CA ALA A 23 19.34 -16.79 -10.60
C ALA A 23 17.86 -17.23 -10.46
N GLY A 24 16.94 -16.47 -11.07
CA GLY A 24 15.48 -16.63 -10.96
C GLY A 24 14.78 -15.50 -10.19
N ALA A 25 15.50 -14.47 -9.76
CA ALA A 25 14.99 -13.41 -8.89
C ALA A 25 14.16 -12.39 -9.65
N VAL A 26 13.07 -11.98 -9.02
CA VAL A 26 12.17 -10.93 -9.48
C VAL A 26 12.83 -9.56 -9.24
N PRO A 27 13.04 -8.71 -10.26
CA PRO A 27 13.44 -7.32 -10.05
C PRO A 27 12.39 -6.59 -9.21
N VAL A 28 12.83 -5.96 -8.12
CA VAL A 28 11.96 -5.22 -7.21
C VAL A 28 12.46 -3.80 -7.07
N VAL A 29 11.57 -2.83 -7.27
CA VAL A 29 11.83 -1.40 -7.08
C VAL A 29 10.92 -0.88 -5.98
N PRO A 30 11.46 -0.56 -4.79
CA PRO A 30 10.70 0.15 -3.77
C PRO A 30 10.40 1.58 -4.22
N LEU A 31 9.14 1.99 -4.10
CA LEU A 31 8.67 3.35 -4.36
C LEU A 31 8.22 3.95 -3.02
N ALA A 32 9.20 4.42 -2.26
CA ALA A 32 9.00 5.03 -0.96
C ALA A 32 8.85 6.55 -1.15
N THR A 33 7.62 7.01 -1.37
CA THR A 33 7.30 8.40 -1.71
C THR A 33 7.13 9.25 -0.45
N THR A 34 7.72 10.43 -0.47
CA THR A 34 7.51 11.50 0.50
C THR A 34 7.07 12.78 -0.23
N PRO A 35 6.56 13.81 0.48
CA PRO A 35 6.18 15.08 -0.16
C PRO A 35 7.29 15.72 -0.99
N ASP A 36 8.55 15.52 -0.60
CA ASP A 36 9.71 16.09 -1.27
C ASP A 36 10.31 15.20 -2.38
N ASP A 37 9.84 13.95 -2.50
CA ASP A 37 10.34 12.98 -3.49
C ASP A 37 9.20 12.15 -4.11
N PRO A 38 8.49 12.68 -5.12
CA PRO A 38 7.35 12.04 -5.76
C PRO A 38 7.78 10.98 -6.80
N GLN A 39 8.55 9.98 -6.40
CA GLN A 39 9.09 8.94 -7.29
C GLN A 39 7.99 8.14 -8.01
N TYR A 40 6.85 7.91 -7.34
CA TYR A 40 5.75 7.10 -7.85
C TYR A 40 5.22 7.58 -9.20
N VAL A 41 4.90 8.88 -9.32
CA VAL A 41 4.30 9.45 -10.53
C VAL A 41 5.21 9.22 -11.74
N ARG A 42 6.49 9.59 -11.61
CA ARG A 42 7.46 9.43 -12.70
C ARG A 42 7.63 7.96 -13.08
N PHE A 43 7.79 7.08 -12.09
CA PHE A 43 7.95 5.65 -12.37
C PHE A 43 6.73 5.07 -13.11
N VAL A 44 5.52 5.37 -12.63
CA VAL A 44 4.28 4.83 -13.23
C VAL A 44 4.03 5.42 -14.62
N THR A 45 4.26 6.72 -14.83
CA THR A 45 4.10 7.34 -16.17
C THR A 45 5.08 6.74 -17.17
N ASP A 46 6.35 6.56 -16.79
CA ASP A 46 7.37 5.93 -17.66
C ASP A 46 7.00 4.47 -17.97
N LEU A 47 6.53 3.73 -16.98
CA LEU A 47 6.11 2.34 -17.14
C LEU A 47 4.91 2.23 -18.11
N VAL A 48 3.87 3.06 -17.93
CA VAL A 48 2.68 3.11 -18.81
C VAL A 48 3.03 3.59 -20.21
N ALA A 49 3.97 4.52 -20.35
CA ALA A 49 4.46 4.96 -21.67
C ALA A 49 5.14 3.81 -22.43
N GLY A 50 5.76 2.87 -21.72
CA GLY A 50 6.39 1.67 -22.29
C GLY A 50 5.42 0.52 -22.62
N ALA A 51 4.15 0.60 -22.21
CA ALA A 51 3.14 -0.44 -22.41
C ALA A 51 2.86 -0.72 -23.89
N ARG A 52 2.68 -2.01 -24.22
CA ARG A 52 2.48 -2.49 -25.61
C ARG A 52 1.16 -3.24 -25.82
N GLU A 53 0.68 -3.95 -24.81
CA GLU A 53 -0.49 -4.83 -24.91
C GLU A 53 -1.64 -4.39 -24.02
N GLU A 54 -1.40 -4.28 -22.71
CA GLU A 54 -2.45 -3.88 -21.78
C GLU A 54 -1.94 -3.15 -20.54
N VAL A 55 -2.80 -2.30 -19.99
CA VAL A 55 -2.66 -1.68 -18.68
C VAL A 55 -3.94 -1.92 -17.88
N LEU A 56 -3.81 -2.52 -16.69
CA LEU A 56 -4.90 -2.78 -15.76
C LEU A 56 -4.64 -1.98 -14.48
N ALA A 57 -5.57 -1.14 -14.08
CA ALA A 57 -5.47 -0.34 -12.85
C ALA A 57 -6.66 -0.59 -11.93
N SER A 58 -6.42 -1.03 -10.69
CA SER A 58 -7.43 -1.18 -9.64
C SER A 58 -7.17 -0.15 -8.56
N LEU A 59 -8.04 0.85 -8.45
CA LEU A 59 -7.80 2.09 -7.71
C LEU A 59 -8.96 2.42 -6.77
N SER A 60 -8.68 2.45 -5.48
CA SER A 60 -9.64 2.84 -4.44
C SER A 60 -10.05 4.33 -4.54
N ASP A 61 -9.15 5.20 -4.97
CA ASP A 61 -9.45 6.63 -5.17
C ASP A 61 -8.65 7.14 -6.36
N ILE A 62 -9.36 7.67 -7.35
CA ILE A 62 -8.81 8.26 -8.57
C ILE A 62 -9.51 9.60 -8.81
N ARG A 63 -8.77 10.69 -8.88
CA ARG A 63 -9.35 12.03 -9.02
C ARG A 63 -8.67 12.84 -10.10
N ARG A 64 -9.43 13.74 -10.68
CA ARG A 64 -8.94 14.70 -11.64
C ARG A 64 -9.04 16.11 -11.09
N TYR A 65 -7.92 16.81 -11.08
CA TYR A 65 -7.85 18.23 -10.71
C TYR A 65 -7.37 19.01 -11.91
N THR A 66 -8.25 19.84 -12.51
CA THR A 66 -7.92 20.58 -13.71
C THR A 66 -6.76 21.57 -13.47
N GLY A 67 -5.71 21.44 -14.28
CA GLY A 67 -4.54 22.31 -14.24
C GLY A 67 -3.45 21.87 -13.29
N ASP A 68 -3.47 20.63 -12.82
CA ASP A 68 -2.53 20.15 -11.84
C ASP A 68 -1.73 18.93 -12.31
N GLY A 69 -0.41 18.90 -11.96
CA GLY A 69 0.57 17.99 -12.52
C GLY A 69 0.35 16.52 -12.21
N ALA A 70 0.49 16.11 -10.95
CA ALA A 70 0.70 14.70 -10.58
C ALA A 70 -0.46 13.75 -10.96
N THR A 71 -1.71 14.13 -10.70
CA THR A 71 -2.88 13.31 -11.09
C THR A 71 -3.13 13.36 -12.59
N GLU A 72 -3.00 14.55 -13.21
CA GLU A 72 -3.19 14.72 -14.64
C GLU A 72 -2.14 13.93 -15.41
N ASP A 73 -0.87 13.92 -14.98
CA ASP A 73 0.21 13.15 -15.63
C ASP A 73 -0.12 11.66 -15.70
N LEU A 74 -0.66 11.07 -14.62
CA LEU A 74 -1.07 9.67 -14.59
C LEU A 74 -2.28 9.39 -15.51
N LEU A 75 -3.27 10.28 -15.51
CA LEU A 75 -4.46 10.14 -16.37
C LEU A 75 -4.10 10.31 -17.84
N VAL A 76 -3.24 11.26 -18.17
CA VAL A 76 -2.72 11.47 -19.53
C VAL A 76 -1.93 10.26 -19.99
N ALA A 77 -1.07 9.68 -19.15
CA ALA A 77 -0.31 8.48 -19.50
C ALA A 77 -1.22 7.30 -19.89
N LEU A 78 -2.32 7.07 -19.14
CA LEU A 78 -3.31 6.04 -19.48
C LEU A 78 -4.04 6.35 -20.79
N ALA A 79 -4.46 7.60 -20.99
CA ALA A 79 -5.15 8.04 -22.21
C ALA A 79 -4.23 7.91 -23.44
N ASP A 80 -2.96 8.29 -23.33
CA ASP A 80 -1.97 8.16 -24.39
C ASP A 80 -1.67 6.69 -24.70
N ALA A 81 -1.63 5.81 -23.71
CA ALA A 81 -1.50 4.37 -23.92
C ALA A 81 -2.69 3.84 -24.72
N ALA A 82 -3.92 4.20 -24.37
CA ALA A 82 -5.12 3.84 -25.11
C ALA A 82 -5.09 4.37 -26.55
N ALA A 83 -4.67 5.62 -26.76
CA ALA A 83 -4.52 6.24 -28.09
C ALA A 83 -3.47 5.51 -28.97
N ARG A 84 -2.47 4.86 -28.35
CA ARG A 84 -1.50 3.99 -29.07
C ARG A 84 -2.05 2.60 -29.40
N GLY A 85 -3.28 2.27 -28.96
CA GLY A 85 -3.91 0.97 -29.17
C GLY A 85 -3.66 -0.05 -28.04
N VAL A 86 -3.05 0.36 -26.93
CA VAL A 86 -2.92 -0.46 -25.72
C VAL A 86 -4.31 -0.64 -25.09
N ARG A 87 -4.66 -1.84 -24.66
CA ARG A 87 -5.91 -2.11 -23.95
C ARG A 87 -5.80 -1.60 -22.51
N VAL A 88 -6.37 -0.43 -22.22
CA VAL A 88 -6.35 0.17 -20.90
C VAL A 88 -7.69 -0.04 -20.19
N ARG A 89 -7.66 -0.60 -18.97
CA ARG A 89 -8.84 -0.81 -18.13
C ARG A 89 -8.58 -0.28 -16.72
N VAL A 90 -9.55 0.48 -16.19
CA VAL A 90 -9.51 1.05 -14.84
C VAL A 90 -10.75 0.59 -14.08
N LEU A 91 -10.55 -0.11 -12.97
CA LEU A 91 -11.57 -0.44 -12.00
C LEU A 91 -11.43 0.51 -10.81
N ALA A 92 -12.46 1.29 -10.52
CA ALA A 92 -12.46 2.28 -9.46
C ALA A 92 -13.51 1.97 -8.39
N GLU A 93 -13.21 2.33 -7.15
CA GLU A 93 -14.14 2.23 -6.02
C GLU A 93 -15.38 3.10 -6.27
N ARG A 94 -16.56 2.51 -6.08
CA ARG A 94 -17.84 3.21 -6.17
C ARG A 94 -18.15 3.97 -4.90
N ARG A 95 -17.74 5.22 -4.81
CA ARG A 95 -18.12 6.09 -3.69
C ARG A 95 -19.44 6.79 -3.97
N GLU A 96 -20.53 6.32 -3.36
CA GLU A 96 -21.85 6.97 -3.47
C GLU A 96 -21.87 8.38 -2.88
N THR A 97 -20.91 8.68 -2.01
CA THR A 97 -20.81 9.94 -1.25
C THR A 97 -19.74 10.89 -1.77
N ASP A 98 -19.26 10.75 -3.01
CA ASP A 98 -18.36 11.75 -3.59
C ASP A 98 -19.14 13.03 -3.97
N PRO A 99 -19.25 14.03 -3.06
CA PRO A 99 -20.12 15.20 -3.28
C PRO A 99 -19.59 16.12 -4.38
N LEU A 100 -18.32 15.96 -4.77
CA LEU A 100 -17.63 16.85 -5.71
C LEU A 100 -17.47 16.24 -7.10
N PHE A 101 -17.89 15.00 -7.30
CA PHE A 101 -17.75 14.29 -8.59
C PHE A 101 -16.29 14.19 -9.12
N GLU A 102 -15.30 14.39 -8.26
CA GLU A 102 -13.88 14.40 -8.67
C GLU A 102 -13.45 13.04 -9.23
N GLN A 103 -13.91 11.97 -8.61
CA GLN A 103 -13.65 10.60 -9.07
C GLN A 103 -14.37 10.32 -10.40
N ARG A 104 -15.61 10.81 -10.55
CA ARG A 104 -16.36 10.74 -11.81
C ARG A 104 -15.68 11.55 -12.90
N GLY A 105 -15.15 12.73 -12.59
CA GLY A 105 -14.41 13.55 -13.54
C GLY A 105 -13.18 12.85 -14.11
N ALA A 106 -12.46 12.06 -13.31
CA ALA A 106 -11.37 11.23 -13.80
C ALA A 106 -11.88 10.08 -14.69
N ALA A 107 -12.95 9.39 -14.28
CA ALA A 107 -13.56 8.30 -15.03
C ALA A 107 -14.08 8.76 -16.40
N ASP A 108 -14.80 9.87 -16.44
CA ASP A 108 -15.33 10.44 -17.69
C ASP A 108 -14.20 10.86 -18.63
N TYR A 109 -13.17 11.54 -18.10
CA TYR A 109 -11.98 11.94 -18.88
C TYR A 109 -11.30 10.74 -19.55
N LEU A 110 -11.14 9.63 -18.83
CA LEU A 110 -10.52 8.41 -19.32
C LEU A 110 -11.42 7.70 -20.35
N ALA A 111 -12.72 7.58 -20.06
CA ALA A 111 -13.69 6.94 -20.95
C ALA A 111 -13.81 7.65 -22.29
N GLU A 112 -13.83 8.99 -22.30
CA GLU A 112 -13.83 9.81 -23.53
C GLU A 112 -12.58 9.60 -24.41
N ARG A 113 -11.50 9.04 -23.83
CA ARG A 113 -10.22 8.78 -24.50
C ARG A 113 -9.97 7.32 -24.80
N GLY A 114 -11.04 6.50 -24.74
CA GLY A 114 -10.97 5.08 -25.11
C GLY A 114 -10.45 4.14 -24.03
N VAL A 115 -10.28 4.61 -22.81
CA VAL A 115 -9.98 3.77 -21.65
C VAL A 115 -11.26 3.09 -21.18
N GLY A 116 -11.25 1.77 -20.98
CA GLY A 116 -12.33 1.07 -20.32
C GLY A 116 -12.37 1.42 -18.84
N VAL A 117 -13.48 1.98 -18.36
CA VAL A 117 -13.66 2.30 -16.94
C VAL A 117 -14.88 1.58 -16.40
N ARG A 118 -14.73 0.93 -15.25
CA ARG A 118 -15.84 0.33 -14.48
C ARG A 118 -15.74 0.75 -13.02
N TRP A 119 -16.90 0.80 -12.38
CA TRP A 119 -17.04 0.91 -10.94
C TRP A 119 -17.18 -0.49 -10.35
N ASP A 120 -16.63 -0.68 -9.15
CA ASP A 120 -16.76 -1.95 -8.44
C ASP A 120 -18.21 -2.24 -7.97
N ALA A 121 -18.38 -3.38 -7.34
CA ALA A 121 -19.65 -3.79 -6.77
C ALA A 121 -19.98 -2.97 -5.50
N PRO A 122 -21.19 -2.40 -5.38
CA PRO A 122 -21.54 -1.49 -4.29
C PRO A 122 -21.55 -2.16 -2.90
N GLU A 123 -21.57 -3.49 -2.84
CA GLU A 123 -21.63 -4.26 -1.59
C GLU A 123 -20.25 -4.45 -0.92
N VAL A 124 -19.19 -4.08 -1.60
CA VAL A 124 -17.81 -4.25 -1.10
C VAL A 124 -17.04 -2.94 -1.22
N THR A 125 -15.99 -2.79 -0.45
CA THR A 125 -15.06 -1.68 -0.58
C THR A 125 -13.83 -2.15 -1.36
N LEU A 126 -13.63 -1.62 -2.55
CA LEU A 126 -12.40 -1.80 -3.34
C LEU A 126 -11.30 -0.92 -2.76
N HIS A 127 -10.49 -1.48 -1.88
CA HIS A 127 -9.41 -0.71 -1.25
C HIS A 127 -8.04 -0.98 -1.86
N THR A 128 -7.99 -1.65 -3.00
CA THR A 128 -6.75 -1.94 -3.74
C THR A 128 -6.14 -0.69 -4.38
N LYS A 129 -4.83 -0.68 -4.54
CA LYS A 129 -4.05 0.29 -5.29
C LYS A 129 -2.95 -0.50 -6.01
N PHE A 130 -3.29 -1.00 -7.20
CA PHE A 130 -2.31 -1.69 -8.03
C PHE A 130 -2.48 -1.41 -9.52
N LEU A 131 -1.37 -1.55 -10.22
CA LEU A 131 -1.28 -1.47 -11.66
C LEU A 131 -0.61 -2.74 -12.21
N VAL A 132 -1.12 -3.28 -13.31
CA VAL A 132 -0.46 -4.34 -14.08
C VAL A 132 -0.19 -3.83 -15.48
N VAL A 133 1.04 -3.97 -15.96
CA VAL A 133 1.42 -3.58 -17.33
C VAL A 133 1.93 -4.81 -18.07
N ASP A 134 1.32 -5.08 -19.23
CA ASP A 134 1.65 -6.18 -20.15
C ASP A 134 1.75 -7.55 -19.47
N ARG A 135 0.95 -7.77 -18.40
CA ARG A 135 1.03 -8.96 -17.54
C ARG A 135 2.44 -9.35 -17.10
N ARG A 136 3.29 -8.37 -16.98
CA ARG A 136 4.70 -8.52 -16.65
C ARG A 136 5.14 -7.66 -15.47
N TRP A 137 4.68 -6.41 -15.43
CA TRP A 137 4.96 -5.50 -14.33
C TRP A 137 3.75 -5.39 -13.40
N VAL A 138 4.02 -5.38 -12.11
CA VAL A 138 3.02 -5.08 -11.06
C VAL A 138 3.54 -3.93 -10.22
N VAL A 139 2.72 -2.89 -10.04
CA VAL A 139 2.94 -1.85 -9.02
C VAL A 139 1.83 -1.98 -8.01
N VAL A 140 2.15 -2.13 -6.72
CA VAL A 140 1.16 -2.33 -5.66
C VAL A 140 1.60 -1.72 -4.35
N GLY A 141 0.67 -1.12 -3.61
CA GLY A 141 0.95 -0.56 -2.29
C GLY A 141 -0.14 0.36 -1.77
N SER A 142 0.25 1.54 -1.30
CA SER A 142 -0.62 2.43 -0.55
C SER A 142 -1.14 3.64 -1.33
N THR A 143 -0.57 3.96 -2.51
CA THR A 143 -0.76 5.25 -3.18
C THR A 143 -2.10 5.36 -3.90
N HIS A 144 -2.97 6.28 -3.45
CA HIS A 144 -4.13 6.74 -4.19
C HIS A 144 -3.74 7.71 -5.31
N TRP A 145 -4.55 7.77 -6.35
CA TRP A 145 -4.38 8.75 -7.41
C TRP A 145 -5.15 10.04 -7.10
N THR A 146 -4.77 10.66 -5.99
CA THR A 146 -5.29 11.96 -5.53
C THR A 146 -4.13 12.92 -5.30
N MET A 147 -4.39 14.22 -5.38
CA MET A 147 -3.37 15.25 -5.17
C MET A 147 -2.66 15.07 -3.83
N SER A 148 -3.41 14.89 -2.74
CA SER A 148 -2.83 14.72 -1.41
C SER A 148 -1.93 13.49 -1.34
N ALA A 149 -2.39 12.33 -1.85
CA ALA A 149 -1.62 11.10 -1.82
C ALA A 149 -0.30 11.18 -2.61
N LEU A 150 -0.32 11.89 -3.74
CA LEU A 150 0.82 11.98 -4.67
C LEU A 150 1.83 13.07 -4.29
N THR A 151 1.44 14.10 -3.52
CA THR A 151 2.29 15.27 -3.27
C THR A 151 2.46 15.67 -1.81
N ARG A 152 1.67 15.12 -0.88
CA ARG A 152 1.65 15.55 0.53
C ARG A 152 1.73 14.42 1.54
N SER A 153 1.67 13.17 1.08
CA SER A 153 1.62 12.01 1.97
C SER A 153 2.89 11.16 1.85
N VAL A 154 3.21 10.48 2.93
CA VAL A 154 4.19 9.39 2.92
C VAL A 154 3.49 8.12 2.43
N GLN A 155 3.99 7.54 1.35
CA GLN A 155 3.44 6.34 0.71
C GLN A 155 4.51 5.27 0.55
N LEU A 156 4.09 4.03 0.44
CA LEU A 156 4.97 2.90 0.18
C LEU A 156 4.33 1.96 -0.83
N ASP A 157 5.00 1.79 -1.96
CA ASP A 157 4.62 0.86 -3.01
C ASP A 157 5.83 0.03 -3.45
N LEU A 158 5.59 -1.09 -4.11
CA LEU A 158 6.59 -1.89 -4.78
C LEU A 158 6.25 -2.03 -6.25
N ALA A 159 7.24 -1.88 -7.11
CA ALA A 159 7.15 -2.28 -8.50
C ALA A 159 7.98 -3.54 -8.72
N LEU A 160 7.37 -4.57 -9.33
CA LEU A 160 7.98 -5.88 -9.55
C LEU A 160 7.84 -6.28 -11.01
N GLU A 161 8.94 -6.80 -11.59
CA GLU A 161 8.93 -7.36 -12.93
C GLU A 161 8.89 -8.88 -12.86
N SER A 162 7.71 -9.48 -13.05
CA SER A 162 7.51 -10.93 -13.09
C SER A 162 6.26 -11.27 -13.90
N PRO A 163 6.37 -12.11 -14.94
CA PRO A 163 5.22 -12.64 -15.66
C PRO A 163 4.25 -13.41 -14.77
N GLU A 164 4.74 -14.13 -13.77
CA GLU A 164 3.92 -14.93 -12.84
C GLU A 164 3.06 -14.01 -11.95
N LEU A 165 3.67 -12.95 -11.40
CA LEU A 165 2.94 -11.94 -10.63
C LEU A 165 1.99 -11.16 -11.53
N GLY A 166 2.44 -10.75 -12.71
CA GLY A 166 1.62 -10.08 -13.72
C GLY A 166 0.38 -10.90 -14.09
N ALA A 167 0.54 -12.21 -14.25
CA ALA A 167 -0.57 -13.13 -14.48
C ALA A 167 -1.52 -13.21 -13.28
N ALA A 168 -0.99 -13.39 -12.05
CA ALA A 168 -1.80 -13.51 -10.83
C ALA A 168 -2.61 -12.23 -10.54
N PHE A 169 -1.97 -11.06 -10.59
CA PHE A 169 -2.65 -9.77 -10.41
C PHE A 169 -3.63 -9.47 -11.55
N GLY A 170 -3.27 -9.87 -12.79
CA GLY A 170 -4.15 -9.71 -13.94
C GLY A 170 -5.39 -10.60 -13.86
N GLU A 171 -5.27 -11.86 -13.41
CA GLU A 171 -6.41 -12.73 -13.16
C GLU A 171 -7.29 -12.19 -12.02
N PHE A 172 -6.68 -11.73 -10.94
CA PHE A 172 -7.41 -11.07 -9.85
C PHE A 172 -8.18 -9.85 -10.35
N PHE A 173 -7.54 -8.98 -11.16
CA PHE A 173 -8.22 -7.85 -11.79
C PHE A 173 -9.39 -8.28 -12.67
N ASP A 174 -9.22 -9.32 -13.51
CA ASP A 174 -10.27 -9.80 -14.40
C ASP A 174 -11.48 -10.32 -13.61
N LEU A 175 -11.26 -11.04 -12.50
CA LEU A 175 -12.33 -11.50 -11.61
C LEU A 175 -13.06 -10.33 -10.92
N LEU A 176 -12.32 -9.32 -10.45
CA LEU A 176 -12.90 -8.09 -9.91
C LEU A 176 -13.70 -7.33 -10.98
N TRP A 177 -13.14 -7.21 -12.18
CA TRP A 177 -13.77 -6.53 -13.32
C TRP A 177 -15.09 -7.16 -13.72
N GLU A 178 -15.23 -8.48 -13.64
CA GLU A 178 -16.45 -9.21 -13.94
C GLU A 178 -17.36 -9.38 -12.71
N GLY A 179 -17.02 -8.83 -11.54
CA GLY A 179 -17.79 -8.96 -10.31
C GLY A 179 -17.78 -10.38 -9.71
N GLN A 180 -16.76 -11.20 -10.06
CA GLN A 180 -16.67 -12.61 -9.68
C GLN A 180 -15.86 -12.83 -8.40
N LEU A 181 -16.13 -12.07 -7.34
CA LEU A 181 -15.36 -12.10 -6.08
C LEU A 181 -15.23 -13.49 -5.46
N LYS A 182 -16.26 -14.34 -5.59
CA LYS A 182 -16.27 -15.70 -5.04
C LYS A 182 -15.43 -16.70 -5.83
N ALA A 183 -15.01 -16.34 -7.04
CA ALA A 183 -14.17 -17.20 -7.89
C ALA A 183 -12.67 -16.96 -7.66
N ILE A 184 -12.29 -16.00 -6.79
CA ILE A 184 -10.89 -15.71 -6.51
C ILE A 184 -10.28 -16.91 -5.78
N PRO A 185 -9.21 -17.53 -6.35
CA PRO A 185 -8.62 -18.72 -5.77
C PRO A 185 -7.95 -18.42 -4.42
N ALA A 186 -8.08 -19.35 -3.49
CA ALA A 186 -7.32 -19.30 -2.25
C ALA A 186 -5.83 -19.56 -2.54
N HIS A 187 -4.95 -18.76 -1.94
CA HIS A 187 -3.52 -19.00 -2.03
C HIS A 187 -3.11 -20.22 -1.21
N PRO A 188 -2.03 -20.94 -1.64
CA PRO A 188 -1.53 -22.06 -0.88
C PRO A 188 -1.08 -21.61 0.52
N PRO A 189 -1.26 -22.44 1.56
CA PRO A 189 -0.79 -22.14 2.90
C PRO A 189 0.74 -22.18 2.97
N PRO A 190 1.36 -21.43 3.94
CA PRO A 190 2.78 -21.58 4.23
C PRO A 190 3.10 -22.97 4.83
N PRO A 191 4.37 -23.39 4.85
CA PRO A 191 5.53 -22.57 4.49
C PRO A 191 5.78 -22.54 2.98
N TRP A 192 6.13 -21.35 2.46
CA TRP A 192 6.66 -21.22 1.10
C TRP A 192 8.17 -21.47 1.11
N PRO A 193 8.75 -22.00 0.01
CA PRO A 193 10.18 -22.03 -0.12
C PRO A 193 10.78 -20.62 -0.08
N GLU A 194 11.84 -20.42 0.66
CA GLU A 194 12.55 -19.15 0.72
C GLU A 194 13.79 -19.17 -0.18
N PRO A 195 14.14 -18.07 -0.89
CA PRO A 195 13.37 -16.80 -0.96
C PRO A 195 12.06 -16.93 -1.75
N ALA A 196 11.07 -16.11 -1.38
CA ALA A 196 9.76 -16.12 -2.04
C ALA A 196 9.20 -14.71 -2.22
N VAL A 197 8.46 -14.53 -3.31
CA VAL A 197 7.57 -13.38 -3.56
C VAL A 197 6.14 -13.89 -3.57
N VAL A 198 5.32 -13.41 -2.66
CA VAL A 198 3.97 -13.92 -2.44
C VAL A 198 2.95 -12.82 -2.64
N PRO A 199 2.05 -12.91 -3.64
CA PRO A 199 0.93 -11.99 -3.77
C PRO A 199 -0.09 -12.25 -2.67
N LEU A 200 -0.53 -11.18 -1.98
CA LEU A 200 -1.64 -11.21 -1.04
C LEU A 200 -2.83 -10.51 -1.70
N LEU A 201 -3.70 -11.27 -2.32
CA LEU A 201 -4.85 -10.81 -3.09
C LEU A 201 -6.12 -11.22 -2.35
N ASP A 202 -6.64 -10.33 -1.51
CA ASP A 202 -7.76 -10.58 -0.62
C ASP A 202 -9.10 -10.10 -1.21
N PRO A 203 -10.03 -11.02 -1.54
CA PRO A 203 -11.44 -10.66 -1.63
C PRO A 203 -12.01 -10.45 -0.22
N PRO A 204 -13.23 -9.91 -0.08
CA PRO A 204 -13.91 -9.90 1.21
C PRO A 204 -13.92 -11.30 1.83
N GLN A 205 -13.54 -11.39 3.11
CA GLN A 205 -13.39 -12.63 3.87
C GLN A 205 -12.27 -13.58 3.36
N GLY A 206 -11.38 -13.12 2.48
CA GLY A 206 -10.23 -13.90 2.00
C GLY A 206 -9.23 -14.23 3.10
N GLY A 207 -8.95 -13.27 3.97
CA GLY A 207 -8.20 -13.44 5.21
C GLY A 207 -6.71 -13.67 5.05
N LEU A 208 -6.11 -13.40 3.89
CA LEU A 208 -4.67 -13.56 3.68
C LEU A 208 -3.87 -12.59 4.54
N HIS A 209 -4.21 -11.29 4.49
CA HIS A 209 -3.56 -10.30 5.34
C HIS A 209 -3.76 -10.58 6.84
N ALA A 210 -4.98 -10.97 7.24
CA ALA A 210 -5.31 -11.34 8.61
C ALA A 210 -4.48 -12.52 9.14
N ARG A 211 -4.07 -13.42 8.25
CA ARG A 211 -3.24 -14.59 8.56
C ARG A 211 -1.75 -14.27 8.53
N TYR A 212 -1.27 -13.65 7.44
CA TYR A 212 0.17 -13.55 7.21
C TYR A 212 0.83 -12.40 7.95
N LEU A 213 0.13 -11.32 8.27
CA LEU A 213 0.67 -10.24 9.11
C LEU A 213 1.11 -10.76 10.50
N PRO A 214 0.25 -11.44 11.28
CA PRO A 214 0.68 -12.02 12.56
C PRO A 214 1.76 -13.09 12.42
N ASP A 215 1.67 -13.94 11.39
CA ASP A 215 2.65 -15.00 11.16
C ASP A 215 4.06 -14.43 10.87
N LEU A 216 4.13 -13.33 10.11
CA LEU A 216 5.38 -12.65 9.82
C LEU A 216 6.00 -12.03 11.09
N ILE A 217 5.19 -11.40 11.94
CA ILE A 217 5.64 -10.86 13.24
C ILE A 217 6.15 -11.96 14.17
N ARG A 218 5.47 -13.11 14.17
CA ARG A 218 5.85 -14.27 15.01
C ARG A 218 7.23 -14.83 14.63
N ARG A 219 7.63 -14.74 13.35
CA ARG A 219 8.93 -15.19 12.85
C ARG A 219 10.09 -14.26 13.21
N ALA A 220 9.81 -13.05 13.70
CA ALA A 220 10.85 -12.08 14.05
C ALA A 220 11.80 -12.59 15.13
N GLU A 221 13.11 -12.44 14.87
CA GLU A 221 14.20 -12.82 15.77
C GLU A 221 14.93 -11.60 16.35
N ARG A 222 14.97 -10.48 15.63
CA ARG A 222 15.76 -9.30 15.99
C ARG A 222 14.95 -8.01 16.02
N SER A 223 14.18 -7.74 14.96
CA SER A 223 13.48 -6.46 14.82
C SER A 223 12.21 -6.56 14.00
N VAL A 224 11.20 -5.79 14.40
CA VAL A 224 9.96 -5.56 13.66
C VAL A 224 9.76 -4.05 13.53
N ARG A 225 9.63 -3.56 12.30
CA ARG A 225 9.23 -2.20 11.98
C ARG A 225 7.88 -2.22 11.29
N VAL A 226 6.92 -1.55 11.89
CA VAL A 226 5.55 -1.44 11.37
C VAL A 226 5.29 0.01 10.98
N ILE A 227 4.82 0.25 9.78
CA ILE A 227 4.33 1.55 9.32
C ILE A 227 2.89 1.37 8.85
N LEU A 228 1.94 2.06 9.49
CA LEU A 228 0.51 1.92 9.19
C LEU A 228 -0.23 3.24 9.33
N TYR A 229 -1.10 3.51 8.36
CA TYR A 229 -2.07 4.61 8.44
C TYR A 229 -3.07 4.38 9.58
N ARG A 230 -3.61 3.17 9.70
CA ARG A 230 -4.58 2.82 10.76
C ARG A 230 -4.26 1.45 11.37
N LEU A 231 -4.24 1.39 12.69
CA LEU A 231 -4.16 0.17 13.48
C LEU A 231 -5.27 0.18 14.52
N GLY A 232 -6.19 -0.78 14.41
CA GLY A 232 -7.28 -0.95 15.37
C GLY A 232 -6.94 -1.98 16.43
N TYR A 233 -7.27 -1.68 17.69
CA TYR A 233 -7.32 -2.64 18.77
C TYR A 233 -8.68 -2.56 19.47
N TYR A 234 -9.42 -3.67 19.46
CA TYR A 234 -10.81 -3.72 19.91
C TYR A 234 -10.96 -4.67 21.08
N PRO A 235 -10.71 -4.23 22.34
CA PRO A 235 -10.70 -5.11 23.52
C PRO A 235 -12.02 -5.86 23.77
N THR A 236 -13.15 -5.28 23.31
CA THR A 236 -14.49 -5.88 23.45
C THR A 236 -14.81 -6.91 22.38
N TYR A 237 -13.97 -7.06 21.37
CA TYR A 237 -14.13 -7.98 20.24
C TYR A 237 -12.88 -8.86 20.11
N SER A 238 -12.76 -9.86 20.99
CA SER A 238 -11.57 -10.72 21.11
C SER A 238 -11.16 -11.41 19.81
N ASP A 239 -12.13 -11.68 18.92
CA ASP A 239 -11.90 -12.41 17.68
C ASP A 239 -11.51 -11.50 16.51
N SER A 240 -11.34 -10.20 16.75
CA SER A 240 -10.89 -9.28 15.71
C SER A 240 -9.49 -9.64 15.19
N PRO A 241 -9.29 -9.84 13.88
CA PRO A 241 -7.98 -10.17 13.34
C PRO A 241 -6.96 -9.05 13.54
N SER A 242 -7.39 -7.79 13.70
CA SER A 242 -6.47 -6.69 14.03
C SER A 242 -5.90 -6.81 15.44
N ASN A 243 -6.66 -7.36 16.40
CA ASN A 243 -6.15 -7.63 17.75
C ASN A 243 -4.96 -8.59 17.71
N ARG A 244 -4.99 -9.62 16.86
CA ARG A 244 -3.89 -10.57 16.69
C ARG A 244 -2.60 -9.90 16.24
N ILE A 245 -2.68 -8.89 15.36
CA ILE A 245 -1.50 -8.12 14.94
C ILE A 245 -0.89 -7.43 16.18
N VAL A 246 -1.71 -6.74 16.97
CA VAL A 246 -1.27 -6.02 18.18
C VAL A 246 -0.71 -6.99 19.23
N GLU A 247 -1.37 -8.11 19.47
CA GLU A 247 -0.94 -9.14 20.40
C GLU A 247 0.39 -9.80 20.00
N GLU A 248 0.60 -10.08 18.71
CA GLU A 248 1.88 -10.64 18.23
C GLU A 248 3.02 -9.62 18.30
N LEU A 249 2.75 -8.32 18.13
CA LEU A 249 3.76 -7.27 18.37
C LEU A 249 4.18 -7.25 19.85
N CYS A 250 3.23 -7.35 20.77
CA CYS A 250 3.50 -7.47 22.20
C CYS A 250 4.28 -8.76 22.52
N ALA A 251 3.89 -9.89 21.94
CA ALA A 251 4.59 -11.15 22.11
C ALA A 251 6.02 -11.11 21.55
N ALA A 252 6.24 -10.43 20.44
CA ALA A 252 7.58 -10.22 19.89
C ALA A 252 8.46 -9.38 20.83
N ALA A 253 7.93 -8.28 21.39
CA ALA A 253 8.63 -7.46 22.38
C ALA A 253 8.97 -8.28 23.64
N ALA A 254 8.04 -9.12 24.13
CA ALA A 254 8.27 -10.01 25.27
C ALA A 254 9.36 -11.07 24.99
N ARG A 255 9.61 -11.44 23.73
CA ARG A 255 10.73 -12.30 23.33
C ARG A 255 12.08 -11.57 23.23
N GLY A 256 12.09 -10.24 23.43
CA GLY A 256 13.30 -9.41 23.30
C GLY A 256 13.56 -8.88 21.90
N VAL A 257 12.59 -9.00 20.98
CA VAL A 257 12.65 -8.40 19.63
C VAL A 257 12.46 -6.89 19.77
N VAL A 258 13.26 -6.10 19.05
CA VAL A 258 13.08 -4.64 18.94
C VAL A 258 11.86 -4.35 18.09
N VAL A 259 10.76 -3.87 18.69
CA VAL A 259 9.52 -3.59 17.99
C VAL A 259 9.27 -2.08 17.94
N GLN A 260 9.14 -1.53 16.74
CA GLN A 260 8.85 -0.12 16.49
C GLN A 260 7.59 -0.02 15.61
N VAL A 261 6.64 0.81 16.02
CA VAL A 261 5.37 1.03 15.31
C VAL A 261 5.19 2.52 15.05
N LEU A 262 5.16 2.90 13.77
CA LEU A 262 4.90 4.26 13.30
C LEU A 262 3.47 4.34 12.76
N LEU A 263 2.66 5.21 13.35
CA LEU A 263 1.24 5.37 13.03
C LEU A 263 0.94 6.80 12.57
N GLU A 264 -0.11 6.95 11.76
CA GLU A 264 -0.70 8.25 11.45
C GLU A 264 -1.26 8.91 12.70
N GLY A 265 -0.94 10.20 12.92
CA GLY A 265 -1.39 10.99 14.06
C GLY A 265 -2.87 11.34 14.03
N GLY A 266 -3.48 11.34 12.84
CA GLY A 266 -4.92 11.54 12.64
C GLY A 266 -5.40 12.94 12.94
N GLU A 267 -4.60 13.96 12.68
CA GLU A 267 -4.96 15.36 12.99
C GLU A 267 -6.26 15.80 12.31
N ASP A 268 -6.53 15.28 11.12
CA ASP A 268 -7.73 15.61 10.32
C ASP A 268 -8.88 14.59 10.47
N PHE A 269 -8.67 13.44 11.16
CA PHE A 269 -9.64 12.34 11.21
C PHE A 269 -9.79 11.77 12.62
N ALA A 270 -10.80 12.24 13.37
CA ALA A 270 -10.99 11.90 14.78
C ALA A 270 -11.11 10.38 15.06
N ASP A 271 -11.82 9.62 14.23
CA ASP A 271 -12.00 8.17 14.39
C ASP A 271 -10.69 7.41 14.17
N LEU A 272 -9.91 7.82 13.16
CA LEU A 272 -8.59 7.28 12.89
C LEU A 272 -7.64 7.53 14.07
N ALA A 273 -7.62 8.77 14.56
CA ALA A 273 -6.81 9.18 15.70
C ALA A 273 -7.19 8.39 16.96
N HIS A 274 -8.48 8.12 17.17
CA HIS A 274 -8.95 7.32 18.29
C HIS A 274 -8.42 5.89 18.21
N ASP A 275 -8.63 5.20 17.09
CA ASP A 275 -8.17 3.81 16.89
C ASP A 275 -6.65 3.69 17.10
N ASN A 276 -5.88 4.58 16.46
CA ASN A 276 -4.43 4.58 16.57
C ASN A 276 -3.95 4.84 18.00
N ARG A 277 -4.60 5.73 18.76
CA ARG A 277 -4.26 5.99 20.17
C ARG A 277 -4.58 4.80 21.07
N VAL A 278 -5.70 4.11 20.86
CA VAL A 278 -6.07 2.92 21.63
C VAL A 278 -5.05 1.80 21.40
N ALA A 279 -4.71 1.53 20.14
CA ALA A 279 -3.67 0.54 19.80
C ALA A 279 -2.29 0.93 20.37
N ALA A 280 -1.90 2.20 20.24
CA ALA A 280 -0.64 2.72 20.73
C ALA A 280 -0.51 2.59 22.26
N ALA A 281 -1.58 2.91 23.01
CA ALA A 281 -1.59 2.78 24.46
C ALA A 281 -1.38 1.31 24.89
N TYR A 282 -2.05 0.37 24.24
CA TYR A 282 -1.88 -1.06 24.54
C TYR A 282 -0.47 -1.55 24.20
N LEU A 283 0.04 -1.22 23.00
CA LEU A 283 1.38 -1.57 22.56
C LEU A 283 2.46 -1.03 23.50
N THR A 284 2.34 0.23 23.91
CA THR A 284 3.29 0.85 24.86
C THR A 284 3.28 0.17 26.21
N ALA A 285 2.11 -0.25 26.70
CA ALA A 285 1.98 -0.97 27.97
C ALA A 285 2.69 -2.33 27.97
N CYS A 286 2.88 -2.95 26.80
CA CYS A 286 3.65 -4.19 26.65
C CYS A 286 5.10 -3.99 26.18
N GLY A 287 5.61 -2.75 26.19
CA GLY A 287 7.03 -2.47 25.92
C GLY A 287 7.37 -2.25 24.43
N VAL A 288 6.38 -2.11 23.57
CA VAL A 288 6.58 -1.75 22.16
C VAL A 288 6.82 -0.24 22.03
N ALA A 289 7.83 0.17 21.26
CA ALA A 289 8.05 1.56 20.95
C ALA A 289 7.04 2.03 19.89
N VAL A 290 6.26 3.07 20.20
CA VAL A 290 5.27 3.64 19.27
C VAL A 290 5.52 5.12 19.09
N ARG A 291 5.44 5.59 17.86
CA ARG A 291 5.46 7.02 17.50
C ARG A 291 4.34 7.34 16.52
N PHE A 292 3.93 8.59 16.52
CA PHE A 292 3.07 9.17 15.50
C PHE A 292 3.89 9.99 14.51
N ASP A 293 3.47 10.06 13.27
CA ASP A 293 4.15 10.79 12.22
C ASP A 293 4.34 12.29 12.56
N ALA A 294 5.14 12.94 11.73
CA ALA A 294 5.38 14.39 11.86
C ALA A 294 4.13 15.19 11.53
N PRO A 295 3.87 16.33 12.24
CA PRO A 295 2.74 17.20 11.96
C PRO A 295 2.76 17.73 10.52
N GLY A 296 1.57 17.85 9.91
CA GLY A 296 1.40 18.46 8.60
C GLY A 296 1.74 17.53 7.42
N THR A 297 2.08 16.27 7.69
CA THR A 297 2.28 15.22 6.69
C THR A 297 1.29 14.10 7.00
N THR A 298 0.70 13.49 5.99
CA THR A 298 -0.14 12.30 6.18
C THR A 298 0.70 11.05 5.98
N LEU A 299 0.79 10.20 7.00
CA LEU A 299 1.39 8.88 6.89
C LEU A 299 0.39 7.89 6.32
N HIS A 300 0.40 7.67 5.02
CA HIS A 300 -0.53 6.73 4.39
C HIS A 300 0.13 5.42 3.94
N ALA A 301 1.41 5.24 4.17
CA ALA A 301 2.14 4.00 3.95
C ALA A 301 1.57 2.84 4.79
N LYS A 302 1.63 1.61 4.24
CA LYS A 302 1.25 0.38 4.94
C LYS A 302 2.27 -0.70 4.64
N GLY A 303 3.07 -1.03 5.65
CA GLY A 303 4.14 -2.00 5.50
C GLY A 303 4.65 -2.57 6.82
N LEU A 304 5.35 -3.68 6.68
CA LEU A 304 6.01 -4.39 7.75
C LEU A 304 7.39 -4.85 7.27
N ILE A 305 8.42 -4.59 8.08
CA ILE A 305 9.79 -5.02 7.79
C ILE A 305 10.27 -5.83 8.99
N VAL A 306 10.57 -7.10 8.76
CA VAL A 306 11.04 -8.02 9.80
C VAL A 306 12.50 -8.36 9.54
N ASP A 307 13.34 -8.20 10.56
CA ASP A 307 14.77 -8.51 10.59
C ASP A 307 15.59 -7.86 9.46
N GLY A 308 15.02 -6.81 8.80
CA GLY A 308 15.62 -6.16 7.64
C GLY A 308 15.71 -7.08 6.42
N ARG A 309 14.89 -8.12 6.34
CA ARG A 309 14.92 -9.10 5.24
C ARG A 309 13.55 -9.51 4.71
N ASP A 310 12.56 -9.64 5.58
CA ASP A 310 11.20 -9.97 5.18
C ASP A 310 10.38 -8.68 5.12
N VAL A 311 9.66 -8.47 4.03
CA VAL A 311 8.98 -7.20 3.76
C VAL A 311 7.55 -7.47 3.30
N LEU A 312 6.58 -6.81 3.92
CA LEU A 312 5.22 -6.72 3.42
C LEU A 312 4.92 -5.27 3.03
N VAL A 313 4.43 -5.07 1.81
CA VAL A 313 3.84 -3.81 1.35
C VAL A 313 2.43 -4.09 0.85
N THR A 314 1.45 -3.28 1.28
CA THR A 314 0.05 -3.58 1.04
C THR A 314 -0.83 -2.34 0.97
N SER A 315 -2.04 -2.50 0.41
CA SER A 315 -3.14 -1.54 0.53
C SER A 315 -3.84 -1.63 1.89
N ALA A 316 -3.75 -2.77 2.58
CA ALA A 316 -4.51 -3.07 3.78
C ALA A 316 -4.03 -2.28 5.00
N ASN A 317 -4.99 -1.70 5.72
CA ASN A 317 -4.77 -1.18 7.07
C ASN A 317 -4.82 -2.31 8.11
N GLY A 318 -4.28 -2.09 9.30
CA GLY A 318 -4.44 -2.96 10.46
C GLY A 318 -5.80 -2.80 11.15
N SER A 319 -6.91 -2.75 10.37
CA SER A 319 -8.26 -2.55 10.89
C SER A 319 -9.17 -3.74 10.54
N TYR A 320 -10.25 -3.92 11.31
CA TYR A 320 -11.21 -4.99 11.05
C TYR A 320 -11.77 -4.92 9.62
N SER A 321 -12.15 -3.73 9.16
CA SER A 321 -12.71 -3.56 7.81
C SER A 321 -11.74 -3.99 6.70
N SER A 322 -10.47 -3.57 6.79
CA SER A 322 -9.43 -3.94 5.81
C SER A 322 -9.15 -5.45 5.80
N LEU A 323 -9.14 -6.08 6.98
CA LEU A 323 -8.77 -7.48 7.11
C LEU A 323 -9.92 -8.46 6.83
N VAL A 324 -11.19 -7.98 6.78
CA VAL A 324 -12.36 -8.85 6.66
C VAL A 324 -13.30 -8.46 5.52
N HIS A 325 -13.51 -7.17 5.29
CA HIS A 325 -14.58 -6.70 4.41
C HIS A 325 -14.11 -6.14 3.07
N ASN A 326 -12.94 -5.53 3.06
CA ASN A 326 -12.42 -4.89 1.86
C ASN A 326 -11.83 -5.89 0.86
N VAL A 327 -11.74 -5.46 -0.39
CA VAL A 327 -10.83 -6.04 -1.38
C VAL A 327 -9.48 -5.35 -1.21
N GLU A 328 -8.45 -6.12 -0.88
CA GLU A 328 -7.10 -5.61 -0.62
C GLU A 328 -6.06 -6.33 -1.49
N ALA A 329 -4.92 -5.67 -1.71
CA ALA A 329 -3.80 -6.25 -2.45
C ALA A 329 -2.47 -5.88 -1.82
N GLY A 330 -1.53 -6.82 -1.81
CA GLY A 330 -0.19 -6.63 -1.27
C GLY A 330 0.81 -7.63 -1.82
N ILE A 331 2.06 -7.42 -1.45
CA ILE A 331 3.19 -8.31 -1.74
C ILE A 331 3.94 -8.59 -0.45
N LEU A 332 4.20 -9.87 -0.21
CA LEU A 332 5.10 -10.35 0.83
C LEU A 332 6.39 -10.87 0.17
N LEU A 333 7.53 -10.27 0.55
CA LEU A 333 8.86 -10.70 0.15
C LEU A 333 9.49 -11.43 1.33
N LEU A 334 9.91 -12.68 1.14
CA LEU A 334 10.62 -13.47 2.13
C LEU A 334 12.09 -13.63 1.75
N SER A 335 12.98 -13.41 2.70
CA SER A 335 14.44 -13.48 2.53
C SER A 335 14.97 -12.53 1.45
N ALA A 336 14.52 -11.27 1.52
CA ALA A 336 14.84 -10.16 0.60
C ALA A 336 15.65 -9.04 1.29
N PRO A 337 16.84 -9.29 1.83
CA PRO A 337 17.60 -8.29 2.59
C PRO A 337 18.00 -7.06 1.76
N GLU A 338 18.14 -7.21 0.44
CA GLU A 338 18.45 -6.12 -0.49
C GLU A 338 17.26 -5.13 -0.63
N VAL A 339 16.05 -5.55 -0.35
CA VAL A 339 14.85 -4.68 -0.27
C VAL A 339 14.59 -4.27 1.18
N GLY A 340 14.71 -5.22 2.11
CA GLY A 340 14.37 -5.01 3.51
C GLY A 340 15.29 -4.03 4.22
N ARG A 341 16.62 -4.04 3.96
CA ARG A 341 17.57 -3.12 4.60
C ARG A 341 17.38 -1.66 4.17
N PRO A 342 17.27 -1.34 2.87
CA PRO A 342 16.95 0.02 2.44
C PRO A 342 15.63 0.55 3.00
N LEU A 343 14.58 -0.28 3.02
CA LEU A 343 13.29 0.11 3.59
C LEU A 343 13.35 0.26 5.11
N ALA A 344 14.14 -0.56 5.81
CA ALA A 344 14.38 -0.37 7.24
C ALA A 344 15.09 0.96 7.52
N HIS A 345 16.07 1.34 6.70
CA HIS A 345 16.72 2.65 6.81
C HIS A 345 15.76 3.81 6.52
N TRP A 346 14.94 3.69 5.48
CA TRP A 346 13.89 4.68 5.20
C TRP A 346 12.90 4.82 6.36
N PHE A 347 12.47 3.71 6.96
CA PHE A 347 11.64 3.74 8.17
C PHE A 347 12.35 4.47 9.32
N ASP A 348 13.65 4.19 9.54
CA ASP A 348 14.41 4.79 10.64
C ASP A 348 14.51 6.32 10.48
N VAL A 349 14.59 6.84 9.25
CA VAL A 349 14.54 8.30 8.98
C VAL A 349 13.19 8.89 9.36
N LEU A 350 12.09 8.26 8.95
CA LEU A 350 10.74 8.72 9.33
C LEU A 350 10.52 8.61 10.84
N TRP A 351 11.08 7.56 11.46
CA TRP A 351 11.02 7.36 12.89
C TRP A 351 11.69 8.47 13.68
N ASP A 352 12.84 8.95 13.23
CA ASP A 352 13.59 10.01 13.92
C ASP A 352 12.86 11.37 13.88
N GLU A 353 12.07 11.61 12.84
CA GLU A 353 11.24 12.82 12.70
C GLU A 353 9.88 12.71 13.39
N ALA A 354 9.46 11.50 13.74
CA ALA A 354 8.16 11.19 14.32
C ALA A 354 8.06 11.63 15.79
N ARG A 355 6.83 11.91 16.22
CA ARG A 355 6.52 12.35 17.59
C ARG A 355 6.35 11.16 18.53
N PRO A 356 6.91 11.20 19.76
CA PRO A 356 6.56 10.22 20.78
C PRO A 356 5.07 10.33 21.14
N LEU A 357 4.53 9.31 21.77
CA LEU A 357 3.22 9.39 22.43
C LEU A 357 3.20 10.56 23.40
N PRO A 358 2.13 11.36 23.43
CA PRO A 358 1.97 12.47 24.35
C PRO A 358 1.88 12.01 25.81
#